data_b47fa91062e144f062ae17908652ae2c
#
_entry.id   b47fa91062e144f062ae17908652ae2c
#
_cell.length_a   1.000
_cell.length_b   1.000
_cell.length_c   1.000
_cell.angle_alpha   90.00
_cell.angle_beta   90.00
_cell.angle_gamma   90.00
#
_symmetry.space_group_name_H-M   'P 1'
#
loop_
_entity.id
_entity.type
_entity.pdbx_description
1 polymer ?
#
loop_
_entity_poly.entity_id
_entity_poly.type
_entity_poly.pdbx_seq_one_letter_code
_entity_poly.pdbx_strand_id
1 'polypeptide(L)'
;MKKIFFLLIYFYFALSQSIYNHPELEWRTFETEHFIFHFHDETENTAREAATVAEYIYKPITDLYDYEPPEKTTIIIKDTDDYANGAAYSFDNKIEIWALPLAMDLRGAHRWIQNVITHEFVHIIQIQASIKYSINVPGGFLQFIGYEDEKREDVLYGYPDQIISYPFPGIIIPPWLAEGTAQYMYDGANFDFLDSHRDMIIRDRILNDNLLTFSEMNSFGKRGIGNESIYNQGFSFVKWLTSIYGSDINRAISNEISKPFQFSISKALKNITGFDGNELYEQWSSYLKKDYSEKIGHLKDEVSGEIIEDTGDVNIYPTWSPNGKSYAFLSNRENDYFSQTNLYICQVNNKNAKKIAERVESKPSWINNNHLVYSRRSKINKNGSVFFDIYKYNLNLQEETRLTVNGRYTSPLVLKGKDQIIAFKTIDGSTNIYISDVNFIDFQRITEIDNGTVLFSATYDMNNNLLYIDGNDLHGRQLYTLDMETYDLNKISNPGWDTRNPNFHKNSLCYSVDKSGIFNIICEKDEKKSYAIIHSVKCINPHESAKKDNVRELERLPTFESRQSIWENYANKNGIPWRWDIIEYESVPLSVKSEVVVQSDTGAPNDPVPVE
;
A
#
# COMPACT_ATOMS: atom_id res chain seq x y z
N MET A 1 -11.44 9.62 63.81
CA MET A 1 -10.52 10.22 62.80
C MET A 1 -10.87 9.64 61.44
N LYS A 2 -11.64 10.36 60.66
CA LYS A 2 -12.03 10.00 59.30
C LYS A 2 -10.88 10.35 58.37
N LYS A 3 -10.24 9.34 57.78
CA LYS A 3 -9.26 9.58 56.71
C LYS A 3 -10.04 9.86 55.44
N ILE A 4 -10.00 11.09 54.98
CA ILE A 4 -10.47 11.51 53.67
C ILE A 4 -9.41 11.06 52.66
N PHE A 5 -9.78 10.14 51.81
CA PHE A 5 -8.98 9.74 50.63
C PHE A 5 -9.19 10.81 49.57
N PHE A 6 -8.23 11.69 49.37
CA PHE A 6 -8.18 12.56 48.21
C PHE A 6 -7.75 11.68 47.01
N LEU A 7 -8.70 11.38 46.14
CA LEU A 7 -8.43 10.84 44.83
C LEU A 7 -7.91 12.01 43.97
N LEU A 8 -6.62 12.16 43.87
CA LEU A 8 -6.01 13.06 42.88
C LEU A 8 -6.22 12.39 41.50
N ILE A 9 -7.30 12.81 40.85
CA ILE A 9 -7.45 12.56 39.41
C ILE A 9 -6.45 13.51 38.72
N TYR A 10 -5.31 12.97 38.35
CA TYR A 10 -4.46 13.64 37.38
C TYR A 10 -5.21 13.60 36.04
N PHE A 11 -5.82 14.70 35.68
CA PHE A 11 -6.16 14.97 34.29
C PHE A 11 -4.83 15.13 33.56
N TYR A 12 -4.34 14.06 32.97
CA TYR A 12 -3.52 14.18 31.80
C TYR A 12 -4.42 14.83 30.74
N PHE A 13 -4.14 16.06 30.40
CA PHE A 13 -4.53 16.57 29.10
C PHE A 13 -3.81 15.68 28.07
N ALA A 14 -4.46 14.61 27.65
CA ALA A 14 -4.17 14.04 26.36
C ALA A 14 -4.43 15.22 25.40
N LEU A 15 -3.39 15.72 24.78
CA LEU A 15 -3.52 16.52 23.59
C LEU A 15 -4.19 15.57 22.61
N SER A 16 -5.53 15.62 22.55
CA SER A 16 -6.26 14.92 21.50
C SER A 16 -5.70 15.49 20.21
N GLN A 17 -5.18 14.62 19.35
CA GLN A 17 -4.92 15.05 17.99
C GLN A 17 -6.21 15.68 17.49
N SER A 18 -6.11 16.90 17.01
CA SER A 18 -7.25 17.56 16.40
C SER A 18 -7.62 16.73 15.16
N ILE A 19 -8.77 16.08 15.21
CA ILE A 19 -9.34 15.44 14.01
C ILE A 19 -9.70 16.60 13.09
N TYR A 20 -8.98 16.71 11.99
CA TYR A 20 -9.30 17.70 10.96
C TYR A 20 -10.48 17.16 10.13
N ASN A 21 -11.60 17.86 10.20
CA ASN A 21 -12.82 17.48 9.49
C ASN A 21 -12.87 18.03 8.06
N HIS A 22 -11.82 18.69 7.61
CA HIS A 22 -11.72 19.26 6.26
C HIS A 22 -12.98 20.04 5.84
N PRO A 23 -13.36 21.09 6.58
CA PRO A 23 -14.56 21.87 6.26
C PRO A 23 -14.40 22.73 4.99
N GLU A 24 -13.20 22.79 4.44
CA GLU A 24 -12.91 23.42 3.16
C GLU A 24 -13.32 22.58 1.95
N LEU A 25 -13.68 21.30 2.15
CA LEU A 25 -14.10 20.38 1.10
C LEU A 25 -15.62 20.32 0.98
N GLU A 26 -16.12 20.24 -0.22
CA GLU A 26 -17.53 19.99 -0.50
C GLU A 26 -17.80 18.49 -0.50
N TRP A 27 -18.42 18.01 0.57
CA TRP A 27 -18.77 16.61 0.72
C TRP A 27 -20.11 16.31 0.06
N ARG A 28 -20.16 15.19 -0.66
CA ARG A 28 -21.33 14.67 -1.37
C ARG A 28 -21.61 13.24 -0.96
N THR A 29 -22.83 12.79 -1.23
CA THR A 29 -23.25 11.43 -0.94
C THR A 29 -24.05 10.87 -2.10
N PHE A 30 -23.87 9.59 -2.38
CA PHE A 30 -24.81 8.79 -3.14
C PHE A 30 -24.97 7.41 -2.50
N GLU A 31 -26.05 6.72 -2.88
CA GLU A 31 -26.34 5.37 -2.39
C GLU A 31 -26.44 4.39 -3.53
N THR A 32 -26.07 3.16 -3.26
CA THR A 32 -26.30 1.99 -4.09
C THR A 32 -27.25 1.02 -3.37
N GLU A 33 -27.43 -0.18 -3.87
CA GLU A 33 -28.31 -1.17 -3.23
C GLU A 33 -27.86 -1.52 -1.82
N HIS A 34 -26.54 -1.72 -1.62
CA HIS A 34 -25.98 -2.22 -0.36
C HIS A 34 -25.04 -1.24 0.36
N PHE A 35 -24.71 -0.09 -0.26
CA PHE A 35 -23.72 0.84 0.27
C PHE A 35 -24.18 2.30 0.25
N ILE A 36 -23.55 3.10 1.13
CA ILE A 36 -23.63 4.57 1.16
C ILE A 36 -22.22 5.11 0.93
N PHE A 37 -22.03 5.97 -0.07
CA PHE A 37 -20.73 6.54 -0.39
C PHE A 37 -20.71 8.02 -0.03
N HIS A 38 -19.74 8.42 0.80
CA HIS A 38 -19.40 9.80 1.04
C HIS A 38 -18.07 10.12 0.35
N PHE A 39 -18.02 11.22 -0.35
CA PHE A 39 -16.86 11.64 -1.13
C PHE A 39 -16.83 13.17 -1.25
N HIS A 40 -15.74 13.75 -1.72
CA HIS A 40 -15.64 15.16 -2.04
C HIS A 40 -15.29 15.37 -3.52
N ASP A 41 -15.42 16.56 -4.05
CA ASP A 41 -15.37 16.86 -5.49
C ASP A 41 -14.17 16.24 -6.22
N GLU A 42 -12.98 16.26 -5.59
CA GLU A 42 -11.76 15.70 -6.19
C GLU A 42 -11.67 14.16 -6.10
N THR A 43 -12.73 13.46 -5.67
CA THR A 43 -12.74 12.00 -5.50
C THR A 43 -13.94 11.30 -6.12
N GLU A 44 -14.69 11.98 -7.00
CA GLU A 44 -15.92 11.42 -7.59
C GLU A 44 -15.64 10.18 -8.45
N ASN A 45 -14.61 10.19 -9.30
CA ASN A 45 -14.29 9.03 -10.14
C ASN A 45 -13.88 7.83 -9.30
N THR A 46 -13.09 8.05 -8.25
CA THR A 46 -12.73 7.00 -7.29
C THR A 46 -13.95 6.46 -6.57
N ALA A 47 -14.87 7.32 -6.13
CA ALA A 47 -16.10 6.90 -5.45
C ALA A 47 -17.01 6.05 -6.36
N ARG A 48 -17.17 6.41 -7.63
CA ARG A 48 -17.95 5.64 -8.60
C ARG A 48 -17.32 4.30 -8.94
N GLU A 49 -15.99 4.25 -9.10
CA GLU A 49 -15.27 3.00 -9.26
C GLU A 49 -15.44 2.12 -8.02
N ALA A 50 -15.27 2.69 -6.83
CA ALA A 50 -15.47 2.02 -5.55
C ALA A 50 -16.87 1.41 -5.42
N ALA A 51 -17.90 2.15 -5.80
CA ALA A 51 -19.29 1.68 -5.77
C ALA A 51 -19.52 0.49 -6.71
N THR A 52 -18.96 0.56 -7.91
CA THR A 52 -19.06 -0.54 -8.88
C THR A 52 -18.38 -1.80 -8.37
N VAL A 53 -17.19 -1.67 -7.78
CA VAL A 53 -16.46 -2.80 -7.18
C VAL A 53 -17.21 -3.34 -5.97
N ALA A 54 -17.68 -2.48 -5.07
CA ALA A 54 -18.38 -2.87 -3.85
C ALA A 54 -19.65 -3.68 -4.14
N GLU A 55 -20.49 -3.23 -5.06
CA GLU A 55 -21.69 -3.98 -5.48
C GLU A 55 -21.32 -5.33 -6.12
N TYR A 56 -20.25 -5.36 -6.90
CA TYR A 56 -19.81 -6.60 -7.53
C TYR A 56 -19.35 -7.66 -6.53
N ILE A 57 -18.65 -7.25 -5.47
CA ILE A 57 -18.09 -8.18 -4.46
C ILE A 57 -19.07 -8.49 -3.33
N TYR A 58 -20.18 -7.73 -3.21
CA TYR A 58 -21.12 -7.89 -2.09
C TYR A 58 -21.58 -9.33 -1.93
N LYS A 59 -22.22 -9.86 -2.97
CA LYS A 59 -22.78 -11.21 -2.91
C LYS A 59 -21.72 -12.31 -2.75
N PRO A 60 -20.62 -12.35 -3.50
CA PRO A 60 -19.57 -13.35 -3.29
C PRO A 60 -19.03 -13.40 -1.86
N ILE A 61 -18.87 -12.25 -1.21
CA ILE A 61 -18.32 -12.19 0.14
C ILE A 61 -19.37 -12.53 1.20
N THR A 62 -20.60 -12.03 1.07
CA THR A 62 -21.71 -12.35 2.00
C THR A 62 -22.09 -13.82 1.93
N ASP A 63 -22.17 -14.41 0.75
CA ASP A 63 -22.45 -15.84 0.56
C ASP A 63 -21.37 -16.73 1.23
N LEU A 64 -20.12 -16.30 1.20
CA LEU A 64 -19.05 -17.06 1.84
C LEU A 64 -19.27 -17.26 3.31
N TYR A 65 -19.59 -16.18 4.01
CA TYR A 65 -19.80 -16.20 5.45
C TYR A 65 -21.23 -16.54 5.85
N ASP A 66 -22.16 -16.66 4.87
CA ASP A 66 -23.62 -16.75 5.11
C ASP A 66 -24.06 -15.64 6.07
N TYR A 67 -23.60 -14.41 5.79
CA TYR A 67 -23.82 -13.25 6.63
C TYR A 67 -23.99 -11.99 5.78
N GLU A 68 -25.02 -11.22 6.04
CA GLU A 68 -25.25 -9.91 5.45
C GLU A 68 -25.27 -8.84 6.55
N PRO A 69 -24.68 -7.67 6.34
CA PRO A 69 -24.78 -6.55 7.26
C PRO A 69 -26.25 -6.15 7.45
N PRO A 70 -26.69 -5.80 8.67
CA PRO A 70 -28.09 -5.44 8.93
C PRO A 70 -28.52 -4.12 8.28
N GLU A 71 -27.56 -3.29 7.89
CA GLU A 71 -27.75 -1.98 7.24
C GLU A 71 -26.72 -1.81 6.14
N LYS A 72 -26.96 -0.85 5.22
CA LYS A 72 -25.98 -0.50 4.17
C LYS A 72 -24.63 -0.15 4.81
N THR A 73 -23.56 -0.67 4.24
CA THR A 73 -22.20 -0.33 4.68
C THR A 73 -21.81 1.05 4.16
N THR A 74 -21.36 1.93 5.04
CA THR A 74 -20.89 3.27 4.68
C THR A 74 -19.45 3.23 4.20
N ILE A 75 -19.15 3.82 3.06
CA ILE A 75 -17.80 3.95 2.50
C ILE A 75 -17.47 5.43 2.34
N ILE A 76 -16.36 5.87 2.93
CA ILE A 76 -15.88 7.25 2.87
C ILE A 76 -14.61 7.28 2.02
N ILE A 77 -14.64 8.02 0.93
CA ILE A 77 -13.49 8.21 0.05
C ILE A 77 -12.82 9.54 0.37
N LYS A 78 -11.53 9.49 0.68
CA LYS A 78 -10.71 10.64 1.09
C LYS A 78 -9.56 10.86 0.11
N ASP A 79 -9.21 12.11 -0.12
CA ASP A 79 -7.96 12.53 -0.80
C ASP A 79 -7.42 13.81 -0.13
N THR A 80 -7.47 13.81 1.21
CA THR A 80 -7.16 14.98 2.05
C THR A 80 -5.68 15.15 2.30
N ASP A 81 -4.87 14.14 2.02
CA ASP A 81 -3.40 14.14 2.15
C ASP A 81 -2.76 13.11 1.21
N ASP A 82 -1.44 13.11 1.11
CA ASP A 82 -0.70 12.13 0.31
C ASP A 82 -0.37 10.88 1.15
N TYR A 83 -1.40 10.29 1.71
CA TYR A 83 -1.35 9.05 2.46
C TYR A 83 -2.27 8.01 1.80
N ALA A 84 -1.81 6.78 1.71
CA ALA A 84 -2.57 5.68 1.13
C ALA A 84 -2.91 4.66 2.22
N ASN A 85 -4.19 4.44 2.47
CA ASN A 85 -4.67 3.44 3.42
C ASN A 85 -6.12 3.06 3.14
N GLY A 86 -6.53 1.92 3.72
CA GLY A 86 -7.92 1.52 3.95
C GLY A 86 -8.11 1.19 5.43
N ALA A 87 -9.31 1.32 5.93
CA ALA A 87 -9.65 0.92 7.30
C ALA A 87 -11.13 0.53 7.41
N ALA A 88 -11.40 -0.67 7.93
CA ALA A 88 -12.73 -1.15 8.24
C ALA A 88 -13.06 -0.96 9.72
N TYR A 89 -14.15 -0.30 9.98
CA TYR A 89 -14.73 -0.12 11.32
C TYR A 89 -15.95 -1.02 11.47
N SER A 90 -15.72 -2.29 11.75
CA SER A 90 -16.75 -3.33 11.68
C SER A 90 -17.92 -3.13 12.64
N PHE A 91 -17.71 -2.46 13.78
CA PHE A 91 -18.79 -2.12 14.72
C PHE A 91 -19.65 -0.95 14.25
N ASP A 92 -19.06 -0.04 13.47
CA ASP A 92 -19.76 1.12 12.89
C ASP A 92 -20.29 0.81 11.48
N ASN A 93 -20.07 -0.40 10.98
CA ASN A 93 -20.37 -0.81 9.61
C ASN A 93 -19.88 0.20 8.56
N LYS A 94 -18.62 0.65 8.74
CA LYS A 94 -18.02 1.74 7.97
C LYS A 94 -16.63 1.36 7.45
N ILE A 95 -16.31 1.84 6.25
CA ILE A 95 -15.00 1.71 5.60
C ILE A 95 -14.52 3.11 5.23
N GLU A 96 -13.26 3.42 5.51
CA GLU A 96 -12.59 4.64 5.07
C GLU A 96 -11.45 4.28 4.11
N ILE A 97 -11.37 4.97 2.97
CA ILE A 97 -10.39 4.67 1.91
C ILE A 97 -9.79 5.98 1.40
N TRP A 98 -8.49 5.99 1.24
CA TRP A 98 -7.80 7.07 0.53
C TRP A 98 -7.76 6.79 -0.97
N ALA A 99 -8.08 7.79 -1.77
CA ALA A 99 -8.05 7.69 -3.24
C ALA A 99 -6.62 7.55 -3.77
N LEU A 100 -5.64 8.09 -3.04
CA LEU A 100 -4.23 7.91 -3.37
C LEU A 100 -3.86 6.42 -3.30
N PRO A 101 -3.35 5.81 -4.38
CA PRO A 101 -2.97 4.41 -4.38
C PRO A 101 -1.75 4.14 -3.50
N LEU A 102 -1.72 2.96 -2.90
CA LEU A 102 -0.54 2.47 -2.23
C LEU A 102 0.56 2.18 -3.27
N ALA A 103 1.46 3.11 -3.42
CA ALA A 103 2.51 3.10 -4.45
C ALA A 103 3.83 2.54 -3.89
N MET A 104 3.78 1.35 -3.31
CA MET A 104 4.97 0.72 -2.77
C MET A 104 5.40 -0.46 -3.63
N ASP A 105 6.67 -0.46 -4.06
CA ASP A 105 7.20 -1.48 -4.96
C ASP A 105 7.07 -2.91 -4.42
N LEU A 106 7.01 -3.09 -3.11
CA LEU A 106 6.93 -4.41 -2.47
C LEU A 106 5.50 -4.87 -2.14
N ARG A 107 4.49 -4.07 -2.48
CA ARG A 107 3.08 -4.40 -2.25
C ARG A 107 2.35 -4.98 -3.47
N GLY A 108 3.08 -5.25 -4.53
CA GLY A 108 2.55 -5.87 -5.73
C GLY A 108 2.00 -4.89 -6.77
N ALA A 109 1.25 -5.43 -7.73
CA ALA A 109 0.79 -4.73 -8.92
C ALA A 109 -0.75 -4.69 -9.01
N HIS A 110 -1.42 -4.59 -7.88
CA HIS A 110 -2.88 -4.59 -7.81
C HIS A 110 -3.45 -3.22 -8.14
N ARG A 111 -4.63 -3.21 -8.75
CA ARG A 111 -5.41 -1.99 -8.83
C ARG A 111 -5.93 -1.64 -7.44
N TRP A 112 -5.57 -0.45 -6.97
CA TRP A 112 -5.77 -0.03 -5.59
C TRP A 112 -7.24 -0.15 -5.13
N ILE A 113 -8.17 0.48 -5.83
CA ILE A 113 -9.57 0.53 -5.40
C ILE A 113 -10.21 -0.86 -5.40
N GLN A 114 -9.92 -1.70 -6.40
CA GLN A 114 -10.43 -3.08 -6.43
C GLN A 114 -9.93 -3.89 -5.24
N ASN A 115 -8.64 -3.75 -4.95
CA ASN A 115 -8.00 -4.50 -3.88
C ASN A 115 -8.48 -4.02 -2.51
N VAL A 116 -8.38 -2.71 -2.22
CA VAL A 116 -8.67 -2.18 -0.89
C VAL A 116 -10.14 -2.29 -0.51
N ILE A 117 -11.08 -2.02 -1.41
CA ILE A 117 -12.52 -2.17 -1.13
C ILE A 117 -12.85 -3.62 -0.79
N THR A 118 -12.33 -4.56 -1.56
CA THR A 118 -12.57 -5.97 -1.31
C THR A 118 -11.97 -6.40 0.02
N HIS A 119 -10.74 -5.97 0.30
CA HIS A 119 -10.03 -6.24 1.56
C HIS A 119 -10.83 -5.73 2.78
N GLU A 120 -11.20 -4.46 2.77
CA GLU A 120 -11.91 -3.84 3.89
C GLU A 120 -13.33 -4.40 4.05
N PHE A 121 -14.02 -4.71 2.96
CA PHE A 121 -15.35 -5.31 3.04
C PHE A 121 -15.30 -6.74 3.60
N VAL A 122 -14.27 -7.53 3.29
CA VAL A 122 -14.05 -8.83 3.95
C VAL A 122 -13.92 -8.66 5.46
N HIS A 123 -13.19 -7.64 5.94
CA HIS A 123 -13.10 -7.36 7.38
C HIS A 123 -14.48 -7.06 8.00
N ILE A 124 -15.32 -6.24 7.32
CA ILE A 124 -16.68 -5.98 7.80
C ILE A 124 -17.44 -7.30 7.98
N ILE A 125 -17.51 -8.12 6.94
CA ILE A 125 -18.30 -9.36 6.95
C ILE A 125 -17.71 -10.39 7.92
N GLN A 126 -16.41 -10.67 7.85
CA GLN A 126 -15.75 -11.66 8.69
C GLN A 126 -15.87 -11.34 10.18
N ILE A 127 -15.62 -10.08 10.55
CA ILE A 127 -15.63 -9.66 11.95
C ILE A 127 -17.06 -9.69 12.47
N GLN A 128 -18.03 -9.15 11.73
CA GLN A 128 -19.44 -9.16 12.15
C GLN A 128 -19.99 -10.59 12.26
N ALA A 129 -19.70 -11.48 11.30
CA ALA A 129 -20.07 -12.90 11.35
C ALA A 129 -19.44 -13.66 12.52
N SER A 130 -18.36 -13.15 13.07
CA SER A 130 -17.60 -13.80 14.16
C SER A 130 -17.92 -13.24 15.55
N ILE A 131 -18.82 -12.28 15.67
CA ILE A 131 -19.21 -11.69 16.96
C ILE A 131 -19.97 -12.70 17.80
N LYS A 132 -19.58 -12.84 19.08
CA LYS A 132 -20.14 -13.87 19.99
C LYS A 132 -21.57 -13.60 20.45
N TYR A 133 -22.00 -12.36 20.41
CA TYR A 133 -23.30 -11.97 20.92
C TYR A 133 -24.07 -11.19 19.84
N SER A 134 -24.16 -9.89 19.94
CA SER A 134 -24.82 -9.05 18.97
C SER A 134 -24.03 -7.77 18.73
N ILE A 135 -24.01 -7.31 17.51
CA ILE A 135 -23.40 -6.03 17.17
C ILE A 135 -24.06 -4.86 17.93
N ASN A 136 -25.34 -5.00 18.29
CA ASN A 136 -26.10 -3.99 19.01
C ASN A 136 -25.88 -4.02 20.54
N VAL A 137 -25.13 -4.98 21.06
CA VAL A 137 -24.74 -4.97 22.47
C VAL A 137 -23.68 -3.88 22.65
N PRO A 138 -23.84 -2.94 23.61
CA PRO A 138 -22.85 -1.93 23.84
C PRO A 138 -21.48 -2.55 24.05
N GLY A 139 -20.57 -2.23 23.15
CA GLY A 139 -19.23 -2.76 23.17
C GLY A 139 -18.29 -1.94 24.05
N GLY A 140 -17.19 -2.55 24.42
CA GLY A 140 -16.07 -1.90 25.08
C GLY A 140 -14.77 -2.56 24.63
N PHE A 141 -13.66 -1.91 24.90
CA PHE A 141 -12.36 -2.47 24.64
C PHE A 141 -11.57 -2.59 25.93
N LEU A 142 -10.98 -3.75 26.16
CA LEU A 142 -9.90 -3.90 27.11
C LEU A 142 -8.59 -3.76 26.34
N GLN A 143 -7.85 -2.70 26.61
CA GLN A 143 -6.61 -2.40 25.93
C GLN A 143 -5.41 -2.59 26.85
N PHE A 144 -4.41 -3.29 26.35
CA PHE A 144 -3.09 -3.33 26.94
C PHE A 144 -2.17 -2.52 26.04
N ILE A 145 -1.57 -1.49 26.61
CA ILE A 145 -0.76 -0.52 25.89
C ILE A 145 0.68 -0.71 26.34
N GLY A 146 1.54 -1.04 25.40
CA GLY A 146 2.98 -1.06 25.60
C GLY A 146 3.61 0.24 25.10
N TYR A 147 4.66 0.68 25.76
CA TYR A 147 5.40 1.88 25.40
C TYR A 147 6.87 1.54 25.18
N GLU A 148 7.49 2.22 24.22
CA GLU A 148 8.94 2.26 24.14
C GLU A 148 9.50 3.16 25.24
N ASP A 149 10.69 2.85 25.73
CA ASP A 149 11.37 3.68 26.72
C ASP A 149 11.82 5.02 26.10
N GLU A 150 12.10 5.01 24.79
CA GLU A 150 12.48 6.17 24.00
C GLU A 150 11.64 6.25 22.72
N LYS A 151 11.36 7.48 22.27
CA LYS A 151 10.65 7.70 21.01
C LYS A 151 11.48 7.17 19.84
N ARG A 152 10.88 6.29 19.02
CA ARG A 152 11.50 5.75 17.82
C ARG A 152 10.96 6.48 16.60
N GLU A 153 11.87 6.97 15.75
CA GLU A 153 11.49 7.66 14.50
C GLU A 153 11.06 6.67 13.39
N ASP A 154 11.51 5.43 13.51
CA ASP A 154 11.20 4.34 12.58
C ASP A 154 9.85 3.67 12.86
N VAL A 155 9.17 4.00 13.94
CA VAL A 155 7.84 3.49 14.27
C VAL A 155 6.77 4.46 13.78
N LEU A 156 5.87 3.96 12.96
CA LEU A 156 4.83 4.77 12.33
C LEU A 156 3.95 5.52 13.34
N TYR A 157 3.71 4.91 14.48
CA TYR A 157 2.74 5.38 15.46
C TYR A 157 3.34 6.06 16.71
N GLY A 158 4.65 6.15 16.81
CA GLY A 158 5.30 6.72 17.98
C GLY A 158 4.98 5.94 19.25
N TYR A 159 4.52 6.63 20.31
CA TYR A 159 4.06 6.00 21.56
C TYR A 159 2.53 5.93 21.60
N PRO A 160 1.96 4.80 22.04
CA PRO A 160 2.60 3.53 22.40
C PRO A 160 3.08 2.76 21.18
N ASP A 161 4.04 1.87 21.39
CA ASP A 161 4.59 0.97 20.36
C ASP A 161 3.81 -0.34 20.21
N GLN A 162 2.99 -0.66 21.17
CA GLN A 162 2.14 -1.85 21.16
C GLN A 162 0.77 -1.56 21.77
N ILE A 163 -0.29 -1.85 21.01
CA ILE A 163 -1.66 -1.79 21.49
C ILE A 163 -2.32 -3.13 21.22
N ILE A 164 -2.70 -3.84 22.29
CA ILE A 164 -3.48 -5.08 22.18
C ILE A 164 -4.89 -4.75 22.64
N SER A 165 -5.85 -4.83 21.74
CA SER A 165 -7.26 -4.52 22.01
C SER A 165 -8.09 -5.80 22.03
N TYR A 166 -8.81 -6.02 23.12
CA TYR A 166 -9.80 -7.09 23.23
C TYR A 166 -11.18 -6.45 23.18
N PRO A 167 -11.88 -6.52 22.05
CA PRO A 167 -13.25 -6.01 21.98
C PRO A 167 -14.19 -6.87 22.82
N PHE A 168 -15.08 -6.20 23.55
CA PHE A 168 -16.16 -6.83 24.26
C PHE A 168 -17.48 -6.41 23.60
N PRO A 169 -18.33 -7.30 23.17
CA PRO A 169 -18.61 -8.67 23.63
C PRO A 169 -17.77 -9.83 23.06
N GLY A 170 -16.61 -9.59 22.54
CA GLY A 170 -15.64 -10.65 22.29
C GLY A 170 -15.56 -11.12 20.84
N ILE A 171 -14.46 -10.76 20.23
CA ILE A 171 -14.00 -11.27 18.94
C ILE A 171 -12.64 -11.93 19.15
N ILE A 172 -12.43 -13.09 18.51
CA ILE A 172 -11.17 -13.83 18.60
C ILE A 172 -10.63 -14.10 17.20
N ILE A 173 -10.54 -13.09 16.39
CA ILE A 173 -9.91 -13.24 15.07
C ILE A 173 -8.46 -12.79 15.21
N PRO A 174 -7.48 -13.70 15.08
CA PRO A 174 -6.09 -13.28 15.09
C PRO A 174 -5.73 -12.54 13.80
N PRO A 175 -4.71 -11.66 13.83
CA PRO A 175 -4.28 -10.88 12.66
C PRO A 175 -4.03 -11.72 11.40
N TRP A 176 -3.36 -12.87 11.51
CA TRP A 176 -3.10 -13.72 10.35
C TRP A 176 -4.38 -14.20 9.63
N LEU A 177 -5.45 -14.44 10.41
CA LEU A 177 -6.72 -14.88 9.85
C LEU A 177 -7.51 -13.70 9.28
N ALA A 178 -7.52 -12.55 9.98
CA ALA A 178 -8.18 -11.35 9.49
C ALA A 178 -7.55 -10.90 8.16
N GLU A 179 -6.25 -10.62 8.17
CA GLU A 179 -5.52 -10.11 7.02
C GLU A 179 -5.37 -11.16 5.91
N GLY A 180 -5.10 -12.41 6.30
CA GLY A 180 -4.97 -13.51 5.35
C GLY A 180 -6.25 -13.78 4.57
N THR A 181 -7.42 -13.71 5.23
CA THR A 181 -8.70 -13.89 4.56
C THR A 181 -9.07 -12.67 3.71
N ALA A 182 -8.77 -11.46 4.18
CA ALA A 182 -9.01 -10.25 3.43
C ALA A 182 -8.18 -10.18 2.13
N GLN A 183 -6.98 -10.77 2.12
CA GLN A 183 -6.15 -10.93 0.92
C GLN A 183 -6.50 -12.16 0.09
N TYR A 184 -7.06 -13.21 0.71
CA TYR A 184 -7.55 -14.38 0.01
C TYR A 184 -8.91 -14.10 -0.59
N MET A 185 -8.94 -13.38 -1.67
CA MET A 185 -10.16 -13.09 -2.38
C MET A 185 -10.53 -14.28 -3.24
N TYR A 186 -11.70 -14.85 -2.97
CA TYR A 186 -12.13 -16.03 -3.66
C TYR A 186 -12.82 -15.85 -5.00
N ASP A 187 -13.22 -17.00 -5.57
CA ASP A 187 -14.00 -17.08 -6.80
C ASP A 187 -15.19 -16.12 -6.73
N GLY A 188 -15.24 -15.14 -7.58
CA GLY A 188 -16.27 -14.12 -7.58
C GLY A 188 -15.83 -12.73 -7.09
N ALA A 189 -14.97 -12.62 -6.09
CA ALA A 189 -14.39 -11.36 -5.61
C ALA A 189 -12.87 -11.31 -5.80
N ASN A 190 -12.35 -11.96 -6.81
CA ASN A 190 -10.95 -12.26 -7.05
C ASN A 190 -10.17 -11.03 -7.58
N PHE A 191 -9.99 -10.02 -6.75
CA PHE A 191 -9.23 -8.81 -7.05
C PHE A 191 -7.86 -8.77 -6.39
N ASP A 192 -7.47 -9.85 -5.74
CA ASP A 192 -6.12 -10.04 -5.23
C ASP A 192 -5.55 -11.38 -5.71
N PHE A 193 -4.25 -11.51 -5.68
CA PHE A 193 -3.52 -12.72 -6.03
C PHE A 193 -2.13 -12.67 -5.40
N LEU A 194 -1.51 -13.83 -5.23
CA LEU A 194 -0.13 -13.88 -4.79
C LEU A 194 0.77 -13.48 -5.96
N ASP A 195 1.17 -12.22 -5.99
CA ASP A 195 2.09 -11.69 -6.99
C ASP A 195 3.54 -12.10 -6.71
N SER A 196 4.41 -11.85 -7.69
CA SER A 196 5.83 -12.24 -7.62
C SER A 196 6.58 -11.59 -6.44
N HIS A 197 6.17 -10.41 -5.97
CA HIS A 197 6.79 -9.77 -4.80
C HIS A 197 6.43 -10.47 -3.50
N ARG A 198 5.15 -10.70 -3.25
CA ARG A 198 4.70 -11.37 -2.01
C ARG A 198 5.15 -12.82 -1.99
N ASP A 199 5.08 -13.50 -3.13
CA ASP A 199 5.59 -14.87 -3.27
C ASP A 199 7.09 -14.95 -3.00
N MET A 200 7.88 -14.01 -3.53
CA MET A 200 9.31 -13.94 -3.30
C MET A 200 9.65 -13.78 -1.80
N ILE A 201 8.93 -12.93 -1.07
CA ILE A 201 9.13 -12.73 0.36
C ILE A 201 8.84 -14.00 1.16
N ILE A 202 7.71 -14.67 0.87
CA ILE A 202 7.34 -15.92 1.55
C ILE A 202 8.38 -17.01 1.26
N ARG A 203 8.78 -17.14 -0.01
CA ARG A 203 9.76 -18.12 -0.46
C ARG A 203 11.11 -17.95 0.21
N ASP A 204 11.61 -16.71 0.28
CA ASP A 204 12.86 -16.40 0.98
C ASP A 204 12.78 -16.78 2.46
N ARG A 205 11.69 -16.39 3.13
CA ARG A 205 11.52 -16.69 4.54
C ARG A 205 11.48 -18.17 4.84
N ILE A 206 10.71 -18.96 4.08
CA ILE A 206 10.60 -20.40 4.33
C ILE A 206 11.90 -21.15 4.01
N LEU A 207 12.61 -20.76 2.96
CA LEU A 207 13.86 -21.41 2.58
C LEU A 207 15.02 -21.07 3.50
N ASN A 208 14.96 -19.94 4.19
CA ASN A 208 15.93 -19.52 5.20
C ASN A 208 15.48 -19.78 6.65
N ASP A 209 14.41 -20.58 6.84
CA ASP A 209 13.85 -20.91 8.16
C ASP A 209 13.54 -19.66 9.01
N ASN A 210 13.03 -18.60 8.36
CA ASN A 210 12.75 -17.28 8.95
C ASN A 210 11.25 -16.89 8.86
N LEU A 211 10.35 -17.88 8.90
CA LEU A 211 8.92 -17.62 9.06
C LEU A 211 8.60 -17.19 10.50
N LEU A 212 7.59 -16.35 10.66
CA LEU A 212 6.95 -16.16 11.96
C LEU A 212 6.30 -17.48 12.39
N THR A 213 6.42 -17.81 13.66
CA THR A 213 5.73 -18.97 14.24
C THR A 213 4.22 -18.74 14.27
N PHE A 214 3.44 -19.81 14.42
CA PHE A 214 1.98 -19.70 14.56
C PHE A 214 1.59 -18.75 15.71
N SER A 215 2.33 -18.76 16.81
CA SER A 215 2.07 -17.88 17.95
C SER A 215 2.35 -16.41 17.61
N GLU A 216 3.42 -16.11 16.91
CA GLU A 216 3.77 -14.74 16.49
C GLU A 216 2.78 -14.16 15.49
N MET A 217 2.17 -14.98 14.66
CA MET A 217 1.13 -14.53 13.72
C MET A 217 -0.20 -14.16 14.41
N ASN A 218 -0.40 -14.53 15.67
CA ASN A 218 -1.65 -14.26 16.41
C ASN A 218 -1.76 -12.83 16.96
N SER A 219 -0.69 -12.03 16.88
CA SER A 219 -0.71 -10.64 17.34
C SER A 219 0.28 -9.80 16.54
N PHE A 220 -0.06 -8.56 16.26
CA PHE A 220 0.91 -7.62 15.74
C PHE A 220 1.97 -7.34 16.81
N GLY A 221 3.22 -7.39 16.38
CA GLY A 221 4.37 -7.13 17.22
C GLY A 221 4.83 -5.66 17.14
N LYS A 222 5.97 -5.39 17.77
CA LYS A 222 6.57 -4.05 17.78
C LYS A 222 7.16 -3.64 16.43
N ARG A 223 7.49 -4.61 15.56
CA ARG A 223 8.20 -4.35 14.31
C ARG A 223 7.27 -4.38 13.12
N GLY A 224 7.31 -3.29 12.32
CA GLY A 224 6.50 -3.14 11.13
C GLY A 224 6.76 -4.19 10.06
N ILE A 225 8.04 -4.54 9.82
CA ILE A 225 8.43 -5.62 8.88
C ILE A 225 7.89 -6.98 9.34
N GLY A 226 7.89 -7.22 10.65
CA GLY A 226 7.24 -8.41 11.23
C GLY A 226 5.74 -8.41 10.99
N ASN A 227 5.09 -7.27 11.16
CA ASN A 227 3.65 -7.11 10.92
C ASN A 227 3.31 -7.35 9.44
N GLU A 228 4.08 -6.82 8.49
CA GLU A 228 3.94 -7.14 7.06
C GLU A 228 4.01 -8.64 6.77
N SER A 229 4.86 -9.35 7.51
CA SER A 229 4.97 -10.80 7.36
C SER A 229 3.70 -11.53 7.78
N ILE A 230 2.93 -11.00 8.73
CA ILE A 230 1.64 -11.57 9.13
C ILE A 230 0.65 -11.54 7.97
N TYR A 231 0.62 -10.47 7.19
CA TYR A 231 -0.21 -10.37 5.98
C TYR A 231 0.14 -11.45 4.97
N ASN A 232 1.40 -11.53 4.57
CA ASN A 232 1.85 -12.46 3.53
C ASN A 232 1.74 -13.94 3.97
N GLN A 233 2.16 -14.24 5.19
CA GLN A 233 2.06 -15.60 5.74
C GLN A 233 0.61 -15.98 6.00
N GLY A 234 -0.21 -15.06 6.53
CA GLY A 234 -1.64 -15.27 6.73
C GLY A 234 -2.36 -15.59 5.43
N PHE A 235 -2.10 -14.81 4.37
CA PHE A 235 -2.64 -15.08 3.05
C PHE A 235 -2.26 -16.47 2.54
N SER A 236 -0.98 -16.82 2.58
CA SER A 236 -0.50 -18.13 2.15
C SER A 236 -1.10 -19.28 2.97
N PHE A 237 -1.23 -19.09 4.28
CA PHE A 237 -1.81 -20.10 5.17
C PHE A 237 -3.32 -20.28 4.93
N VAL A 238 -4.08 -19.19 4.79
CA VAL A 238 -5.51 -19.25 4.44
C VAL A 238 -5.72 -19.91 3.09
N LYS A 239 -4.90 -19.55 2.08
CA LYS A 239 -4.94 -20.17 0.75
C LYS A 239 -4.68 -21.68 0.81
N TRP A 240 -3.73 -22.11 1.62
CA TRP A 240 -3.46 -23.53 1.85
C TRP A 240 -4.62 -24.22 2.56
N LEU A 241 -5.16 -23.63 3.65
CA LEU A 241 -6.33 -24.18 4.35
C LEU A 241 -7.52 -24.37 3.40
N THR A 242 -7.82 -23.37 2.59
CA THR A 242 -8.92 -23.46 1.62
C THR A 242 -8.67 -24.50 0.52
N SER A 243 -7.42 -24.70 0.13
CA SER A 243 -7.07 -25.75 -0.85
C SER A 243 -7.26 -27.18 -0.32
N ILE A 244 -7.13 -27.37 1.01
CA ILE A 244 -7.28 -28.68 1.64
C ILE A 244 -8.72 -28.95 2.09
N TYR A 245 -9.39 -27.94 2.66
CA TYR A 245 -10.69 -28.11 3.31
C TYR A 245 -11.85 -27.47 2.54
N GLY A 246 -11.59 -26.80 1.43
CA GLY A 246 -12.57 -26.03 0.67
C GLY A 246 -12.77 -24.61 1.21
N SER A 247 -13.41 -23.75 0.39
CA SER A 247 -13.64 -22.34 0.75
C SER A 247 -14.55 -22.15 1.96
N ASP A 248 -15.44 -23.10 2.22
CA ASP A 248 -16.35 -23.10 3.38
C ASP A 248 -15.61 -23.13 4.73
N ILE A 249 -14.30 -23.43 4.75
CA ILE A 249 -13.52 -23.43 6.01
C ILE A 249 -13.54 -22.06 6.68
N ASN A 250 -13.53 -20.96 5.92
CA ASN A 250 -13.55 -19.60 6.46
C ASN A 250 -14.85 -19.33 7.23
N ARG A 251 -15.99 -19.73 6.67
CA ARG A 251 -17.29 -19.68 7.35
C ARG A 251 -17.32 -20.60 8.57
N ALA A 252 -16.82 -21.82 8.45
CA ALA A 252 -16.77 -22.76 9.56
C ALA A 252 -15.93 -22.22 10.73
N ILE A 253 -14.80 -21.56 10.44
CA ILE A 253 -13.97 -20.91 11.47
C ILE A 253 -14.77 -19.78 12.14
N SER A 254 -15.39 -18.87 11.37
CA SER A 254 -16.19 -17.76 11.91
C SER A 254 -17.33 -18.27 12.80
N ASN A 255 -18.06 -19.29 12.36
CA ASN A 255 -19.11 -19.94 13.15
C ASN A 255 -18.60 -20.60 14.42
N GLU A 256 -17.41 -21.20 14.40
CA GLU A 256 -16.84 -21.83 15.58
C GLU A 256 -16.36 -20.79 16.61
N ILE A 257 -15.66 -19.73 16.14
CA ILE A 257 -15.16 -18.68 17.04
C ILE A 257 -16.26 -17.75 17.56
N SER A 258 -17.41 -17.68 16.91
CA SER A 258 -18.57 -16.91 17.39
C SER A 258 -19.28 -17.57 18.61
N LYS A 259 -19.00 -18.84 18.90
CA LYS A 259 -19.60 -19.52 20.05
C LYS A 259 -19.19 -18.84 21.36
N PRO A 260 -20.11 -18.66 22.34
CA PRO A 260 -19.89 -17.87 23.54
C PRO A 260 -18.66 -18.23 24.37
N PHE A 261 -18.30 -19.52 24.43
CA PHE A 261 -17.19 -20.02 25.25
C PHE A 261 -15.96 -20.45 24.45
N GLN A 262 -15.90 -20.14 23.19
CA GLN A 262 -14.73 -20.40 22.35
C GLN A 262 -13.77 -19.21 22.38
N PHE A 263 -12.61 -19.36 23.05
CA PHE A 263 -11.62 -18.30 23.24
C PHE A 263 -10.26 -18.62 22.63
N SER A 264 -10.17 -19.67 21.82
CA SER A 264 -8.91 -20.09 21.22
C SER A 264 -9.10 -20.45 19.76
N ILE A 265 -8.42 -19.74 18.87
CA ILE A 265 -8.40 -20.05 17.45
C ILE A 265 -7.81 -21.45 17.19
N SER A 266 -6.76 -21.84 17.91
CA SER A 266 -6.15 -23.17 17.78
C SER A 266 -7.14 -24.28 18.12
N LYS A 267 -7.94 -24.10 19.18
CA LYS A 267 -9.00 -25.04 19.55
C LYS A 267 -10.15 -25.04 18.53
N ALA A 268 -10.51 -23.88 17.99
CA ALA A 268 -11.52 -23.78 16.94
C ALA A 268 -11.10 -24.56 15.69
N LEU A 269 -9.87 -24.38 15.24
CA LEU A 269 -9.30 -25.16 14.15
C LEU A 269 -9.35 -26.67 14.42
N LYS A 270 -9.01 -27.10 15.64
CA LYS A 270 -9.08 -28.53 16.03
C LYS A 270 -10.50 -29.08 15.96
N ASN A 271 -11.50 -28.32 16.39
CA ASN A 271 -12.90 -28.75 16.34
C ASN A 271 -13.41 -28.93 14.90
N ILE A 272 -12.87 -28.17 13.95
CA ILE A 272 -13.29 -28.19 12.54
C ILE A 272 -12.50 -29.21 11.73
N THR A 273 -11.17 -29.23 11.88
CA THR A 273 -10.26 -29.99 11.01
C THR A 273 -9.72 -31.27 11.63
N GLY A 274 -9.82 -31.41 12.95
CA GLY A 274 -9.17 -32.46 13.71
C GLY A 274 -7.75 -32.13 14.17
N PHE A 275 -7.14 -31.07 13.63
CA PHE A 275 -5.78 -30.62 13.94
C PHE A 275 -5.79 -29.26 14.60
N ASP A 276 -4.92 -29.05 15.57
CA ASP A 276 -4.79 -27.74 16.20
C ASP A 276 -3.95 -26.76 15.35
N GLY A 277 -3.91 -25.50 15.76
CA GLY A 277 -3.28 -24.46 14.96
C GLY A 277 -1.78 -24.70 14.71
N ASN A 278 -1.04 -25.26 15.67
CA ASN A 278 0.37 -25.57 15.47
C ASN A 278 0.54 -26.77 14.53
N GLU A 279 -0.29 -27.80 14.66
CA GLU A 279 -0.27 -28.96 13.77
C GLU A 279 -0.57 -28.56 12.30
N LEU A 280 -1.53 -27.67 12.09
CA LEU A 280 -1.83 -27.13 10.75
C LEU A 280 -0.71 -26.25 10.21
N TYR A 281 -0.11 -25.43 11.06
CA TYR A 281 1.02 -24.60 10.70
C TYR A 281 2.23 -25.45 10.24
N GLU A 282 2.57 -26.51 10.96
CA GLU A 282 3.65 -27.44 10.60
C GLU A 282 3.37 -28.15 9.27
N GLN A 283 2.13 -28.54 9.00
CA GLN A 283 1.74 -29.13 7.72
C GLN A 283 1.91 -28.12 6.57
N TRP A 284 1.43 -26.88 6.77
CA TRP A 284 1.55 -25.82 5.77
C TRP A 284 3.01 -25.44 5.51
N SER A 285 3.81 -25.20 6.53
CA SER A 285 5.21 -24.82 6.38
C SER A 285 6.03 -25.91 5.71
N SER A 286 5.79 -27.18 6.06
CA SER A 286 6.42 -28.33 5.42
C SER A 286 6.02 -28.45 3.95
N TYR A 287 4.75 -28.22 3.63
CA TYR A 287 4.26 -28.18 2.27
C TYR A 287 4.96 -27.07 1.46
N LEU A 288 5.01 -25.85 1.97
CA LEU A 288 5.67 -24.72 1.31
C LEU A 288 7.16 -24.98 1.07
N LYS A 289 7.86 -25.47 2.10
CA LYS A 289 9.30 -25.74 1.99
C LYS A 289 9.58 -26.76 0.88
N LYS A 290 8.76 -27.80 0.81
CA LYS A 290 8.85 -28.80 -0.25
C LYS A 290 8.54 -28.19 -1.62
N ASP A 291 7.41 -27.49 -1.75
CA ASP A 291 6.95 -26.89 -3.01
C ASP A 291 7.98 -25.92 -3.60
N TYR A 292 8.48 -24.99 -2.79
CA TYR A 292 9.51 -24.07 -3.25
C TYR A 292 10.85 -24.74 -3.54
N SER A 293 11.27 -25.73 -2.75
CA SER A 293 12.50 -26.46 -3.00
C SER A 293 12.45 -27.22 -4.32
N GLU A 294 11.30 -27.79 -4.66
CA GLU A 294 11.08 -28.47 -5.94
C GLU A 294 11.08 -27.46 -7.11
N LYS A 295 10.40 -26.33 -6.95
CA LYS A 295 10.30 -25.28 -7.98
C LYS A 295 11.66 -24.66 -8.32
N ILE A 296 12.53 -24.46 -7.34
CA ILE A 296 13.87 -23.88 -7.57
C ILE A 296 14.95 -24.94 -7.84
N GLY A 297 14.68 -26.22 -7.62
CA GLY A 297 15.69 -27.27 -7.69
C GLY A 297 16.33 -27.49 -9.07
N HIS A 298 15.70 -27.00 -10.13
CA HIS A 298 16.25 -27.02 -11.49
C HIS A 298 17.19 -25.85 -11.81
N LEU A 299 17.21 -24.83 -10.94
CA LEU A 299 18.04 -23.65 -11.14
C LEU A 299 19.46 -23.96 -10.65
N LYS A 300 20.33 -24.13 -11.58
CA LYS A 300 21.76 -24.30 -11.33
C LYS A 300 22.47 -23.07 -11.85
N ASP A 301 23.45 -22.60 -11.09
CA ASP A 301 24.39 -21.58 -11.54
C ASP A 301 23.75 -20.19 -11.82
N GLU A 302 23.04 -19.65 -10.83
CA GLU A 302 22.66 -18.24 -10.88
C GLU A 302 23.91 -17.36 -10.96
N VAL A 303 23.98 -16.55 -12.00
CA VAL A 303 24.96 -15.46 -12.07
C VAL A 303 24.40 -14.29 -11.29
N SER A 304 24.71 -14.21 -10.01
CA SER A 304 24.43 -13.01 -9.24
C SER A 304 25.48 -11.93 -9.57
N GLY A 305 25.04 -10.69 -9.69
CA GLY A 305 25.95 -9.56 -9.76
C GLY A 305 26.69 -9.35 -8.41
N GLU A 306 27.67 -8.43 -8.39
CA GLU A 306 28.28 -7.99 -7.13
C GLU A 306 27.24 -7.24 -6.29
N ILE A 307 27.05 -7.65 -5.03
CA ILE A 307 26.22 -6.92 -4.08
C ILE A 307 26.98 -5.67 -3.63
N ILE A 308 26.44 -4.50 -3.94
CA ILE A 308 27.06 -3.22 -3.59
C ILE A 308 26.51 -2.70 -2.27
N GLU A 309 25.24 -2.95 -1.98
CA GLU A 309 24.54 -2.50 -0.78
C GLU A 309 23.56 -3.56 -0.30
N ASP A 310 23.71 -4.01 0.94
CA ASP A 310 22.87 -5.04 1.57
C ASP A 310 22.35 -4.65 2.95
N THR A 311 22.57 -3.40 3.36
CA THR A 311 22.09 -2.89 4.64
C THR A 311 20.62 -2.47 4.53
N GLY A 312 19.80 -2.91 5.49
CA GLY A 312 18.35 -2.73 5.45
C GLY A 312 17.65 -3.81 4.64
N ASP A 313 16.33 -3.75 4.58
CA ASP A 313 15.47 -4.72 3.87
C ASP A 313 15.10 -4.23 2.46
N VAL A 314 15.16 -2.92 2.24
CA VAL A 314 14.80 -2.26 0.98
C VAL A 314 15.91 -1.29 0.56
N ASN A 315 16.43 -1.47 -0.66
CA ASN A 315 17.34 -0.54 -1.33
C ASN A 315 16.85 -0.36 -2.76
N ILE A 316 16.28 0.81 -3.09
CA ILE A 316 15.58 1.06 -4.36
C ILE A 316 16.00 2.39 -4.99
N TYR A 317 15.63 2.57 -6.25
CA TYR A 317 15.84 3.79 -7.04
C TYR A 317 17.28 4.31 -7.10
N PRO A 318 18.29 3.44 -7.36
CA PRO A 318 19.64 3.92 -7.52
C PRO A 318 19.76 4.87 -8.73
N THR A 319 20.40 5.99 -8.52
CA THR A 319 20.63 6.98 -9.57
C THR A 319 22.05 7.54 -9.52
N TRP A 320 22.74 7.50 -10.67
CA TRP A 320 24.10 7.95 -10.80
C TRP A 320 24.23 9.46 -10.89
N SER A 321 25.24 10.01 -10.21
CA SER A 321 25.65 11.39 -10.47
C SER A 321 26.15 11.55 -11.91
N PRO A 322 26.02 12.73 -12.53
CA PRO A 322 26.42 12.93 -13.93
C PRO A 322 27.86 12.55 -14.25
N ASN A 323 28.79 12.68 -13.29
CA ASN A 323 30.19 12.29 -13.46
C ASN A 323 30.48 10.82 -13.13
N GLY A 324 29.49 10.04 -12.73
CA GLY A 324 29.63 8.62 -12.37
C GLY A 324 30.47 8.32 -11.11
N LYS A 325 30.78 9.32 -10.28
CA LYS A 325 31.61 9.13 -9.07
C LYS A 325 30.81 8.83 -7.82
N SER A 326 29.50 9.09 -7.85
CA SER A 326 28.57 8.85 -6.74
C SER A 326 27.26 8.30 -7.26
N TYR A 327 26.53 7.62 -6.40
CA TYR A 327 25.14 7.25 -6.64
C TYR A 327 24.29 7.59 -5.43
N ALA A 328 23.03 7.91 -5.68
CA ALA A 328 22.02 8.11 -4.65
C ALA A 328 21.01 6.97 -4.74
N PHE A 329 20.42 6.58 -3.63
CA PHE A 329 19.40 5.53 -3.56
C PHE A 329 18.55 5.71 -2.31
N LEU A 330 17.37 5.08 -2.30
CA LEU A 330 16.51 5.02 -1.14
C LEU A 330 16.74 3.71 -0.38
N SER A 331 16.77 3.79 0.95
CA SER A 331 16.90 2.64 1.82
C SER A 331 16.06 2.80 3.08
N ASN A 332 15.47 1.68 3.54
CA ASN A 332 14.82 1.64 4.85
C ASN A 332 15.75 1.24 5.99
N ARG A 333 17.08 1.23 5.77
CA ARG A 333 18.02 1.02 6.88
C ARG A 333 17.75 2.03 8.00
N GLU A 334 17.84 1.63 9.24
CA GLU A 334 17.45 2.41 10.43
C GLU A 334 15.92 2.53 10.63
N ASN A 335 15.11 2.08 9.68
CA ASN A 335 13.65 2.09 9.77
C ASN A 335 13.09 0.67 9.77
N ASP A 336 11.90 0.50 10.34
CA ASP A 336 11.28 -0.79 10.55
C ASP A 336 10.06 -1.06 9.64
N TYR A 337 9.93 -0.29 8.58
CA TYR A 337 8.91 -0.48 7.54
C TYR A 337 9.54 -0.45 6.15
N PHE A 338 9.01 -1.26 5.24
CA PHE A 338 9.47 -1.27 3.84
C PHE A 338 9.26 0.07 3.14
N SER A 339 8.17 0.77 3.44
CA SER A 339 7.84 2.07 2.83
C SER A 339 8.54 3.25 3.48
N GLN A 340 9.11 3.09 4.68
CA GLN A 340 9.83 4.17 5.35
C GLN A 340 11.27 4.23 4.87
N THR A 341 11.49 4.87 3.73
CA THR A 341 12.82 5.01 3.15
C THR A 341 13.40 6.41 3.36
N ASN A 342 14.72 6.43 3.46
CA ASN A 342 15.53 7.64 3.51
C ASN A 342 16.44 7.71 2.28
N LEU A 343 16.85 8.92 1.92
CA LEU A 343 17.76 9.14 0.79
C LEU A 343 19.22 9.09 1.26
N TYR A 344 19.98 8.21 0.60
CA TYR A 344 21.40 8.01 0.86
C TYR A 344 22.24 8.35 -0.38
N ILE A 345 23.46 8.79 -0.13
CA ILE A 345 24.48 8.95 -1.17
C ILE A 345 25.71 8.11 -0.80
N CYS A 346 26.23 7.43 -1.79
CA CYS A 346 27.47 6.66 -1.70
C CYS A 346 28.46 7.10 -2.78
N GLN A 347 29.74 7.18 -2.43
CA GLN A 347 30.82 7.34 -3.39
C GLN A 347 31.30 5.96 -3.87
N VAL A 348 31.53 5.80 -5.16
CA VAL A 348 31.95 4.52 -5.76
C VAL A 348 33.18 3.92 -5.09
N ASN A 349 34.13 4.76 -4.68
CA ASN A 349 35.38 4.35 -4.05
C ASN A 349 35.30 4.22 -2.53
N ASN A 350 34.17 4.59 -1.93
CA ASN A 350 33.97 4.53 -0.49
C ASN A 350 32.56 3.96 -0.22
N LYS A 351 32.50 2.70 0.16
CA LYS A 351 31.25 1.96 0.39
C LYS A 351 30.39 2.48 1.56
N ASN A 352 30.76 3.59 2.21
CA ASN A 352 29.96 4.17 3.28
C ASN A 352 28.87 5.10 2.71
N ALA A 353 27.64 4.66 2.76
CA ALA A 353 26.49 5.46 2.38
C ALA A 353 26.16 6.48 3.49
N LYS A 354 25.99 7.74 3.09
CA LYS A 354 25.59 8.84 3.98
C LYS A 354 24.13 9.18 3.77
N LYS A 355 23.34 9.19 4.85
CA LYS A 355 21.96 9.70 4.84
C LYS A 355 21.99 11.21 4.59
N ILE A 356 21.15 11.71 3.68
CA ILE A 356 21.05 13.13 3.34
C ILE A 356 19.65 13.69 3.50
N ALA A 357 18.62 12.85 3.44
CA ALA A 357 17.24 13.27 3.70
C ALA A 357 16.42 12.08 4.21
N GLU A 358 15.41 12.39 5.00
CA GLU A 358 14.47 11.41 5.59
C GLU A 358 13.12 11.46 4.89
N ARG A 359 12.37 10.35 4.97
CA ARG A 359 11.01 10.22 4.43
C ARG A 359 10.92 10.53 2.94
N VAL A 360 11.89 10.05 2.18
CA VAL A 360 11.91 10.14 0.72
C VAL A 360 11.40 8.83 0.16
N GLU A 361 10.28 8.86 -0.55
CA GLU A 361 9.57 7.66 -1.01
C GLU A 361 9.57 7.52 -2.54
N SER A 362 10.09 8.50 -3.27
CA SER A 362 10.11 8.50 -4.73
C SER A 362 11.50 8.72 -5.33
N LYS A 363 11.67 8.28 -6.57
CA LYS A 363 12.96 8.30 -7.28
C LYS A 363 13.59 9.69 -7.28
N PRO A 364 14.82 9.87 -6.76
CA PRO A 364 15.54 11.16 -6.82
C PRO A 364 16.17 11.39 -8.20
N SER A 365 16.47 12.64 -8.52
CA SER A 365 17.15 13.03 -9.75
C SER A 365 18.30 14.00 -9.50
N TRP A 366 19.38 13.87 -10.27
CA TRP A 366 20.53 14.77 -10.20
C TRP A 366 20.34 15.96 -11.15
N ILE A 367 20.43 17.17 -10.60
CA ILE A 367 20.55 18.40 -11.41
C ILE A 367 21.97 18.49 -11.99
N ASN A 368 22.95 18.29 -11.12
CA ASN A 368 24.39 18.27 -11.44
C ASN A 368 25.15 17.46 -10.39
N ASN A 369 26.48 17.45 -10.42
CA ASN A 369 27.28 16.64 -9.48
C ASN A 369 27.13 17.02 -8.00
N ASN A 370 26.58 18.19 -7.69
CA ASN A 370 26.48 18.74 -6.35
C ASN A 370 25.04 18.99 -5.89
N HIS A 371 24.04 18.80 -6.75
CA HIS A 371 22.66 19.05 -6.43
C HIS A 371 21.76 17.89 -6.85
N LEU A 372 20.90 17.44 -5.93
CA LEU A 372 19.81 16.51 -6.19
C LEU A 372 18.47 17.20 -5.95
N VAL A 373 17.45 16.68 -6.63
CA VAL A 373 16.04 16.94 -6.33
C VAL A 373 15.35 15.63 -6.01
N TYR A 374 14.41 15.69 -5.09
CA TYR A 374 13.60 14.56 -4.64
C TYR A 374 12.29 15.09 -4.06
N SER A 375 11.33 14.21 -3.85
CA SER A 375 10.12 14.57 -3.11
C SER A 375 10.07 13.84 -1.77
N ARG A 376 9.53 14.53 -0.79
CA ARG A 376 9.22 13.97 0.52
C ARG A 376 7.99 14.63 1.12
N ARG A 377 7.38 13.99 2.10
CA ARG A 377 6.25 14.57 2.83
C ARG A 377 6.68 15.80 3.61
N SER A 378 5.91 16.85 3.42
CA SER A 378 6.11 18.13 4.11
C SER A 378 5.57 18.09 5.53
N LYS A 379 5.76 19.18 6.26
CA LYS A 379 5.08 19.40 7.53
C LYS A 379 3.57 19.57 7.27
N ILE A 380 2.78 19.16 8.28
CA ILE A 380 1.34 19.34 8.28
C ILE A 380 0.95 20.79 7.97
N ASN A 381 0.00 20.98 7.10
CA ASN A 381 -0.50 22.30 6.71
C ASN A 381 -1.62 22.77 7.65
N LYS A 382 -2.17 23.96 7.38
CA LYS A 382 -3.24 24.58 8.20
C LYS A 382 -4.54 23.77 8.25
N ASN A 383 -4.77 22.89 7.26
CA ASN A 383 -5.96 22.04 7.15
C ASN A 383 -5.72 20.62 7.71
N GLY A 384 -4.57 20.36 8.29
CA GLY A 384 -4.22 19.04 8.81
C GLY A 384 -3.63 18.07 7.79
N SER A 385 -3.46 18.48 6.54
CA SER A 385 -2.97 17.64 5.46
C SER A 385 -1.45 17.61 5.41
N VAL A 386 -0.90 16.46 4.98
CA VAL A 386 0.53 16.25 4.73
C VAL A 386 0.71 15.88 3.26
N PHE A 387 1.35 16.75 2.49
CA PHE A 387 1.54 16.58 1.06
C PHE A 387 3.00 16.38 0.68
N PHE A 388 3.25 15.69 -0.42
CA PHE A 388 4.56 15.62 -1.03
C PHE A 388 4.94 16.95 -1.67
N ASP A 389 6.16 17.37 -1.37
CA ASP A 389 6.78 18.52 -2.00
C ASP A 389 8.16 18.20 -2.53
N ILE A 390 8.59 18.96 -3.52
CA ILE A 390 9.92 18.82 -4.10
C ILE A 390 10.92 19.61 -3.27
N TYR A 391 12.05 18.97 -3.00
CA TYR A 391 13.19 19.53 -2.30
C TYR A 391 14.44 19.43 -3.15
N LYS A 392 15.35 20.37 -2.95
CA LYS A 392 16.68 20.39 -3.51
C LYS A 392 17.73 20.27 -2.41
N TYR A 393 18.67 19.38 -2.56
CA TYR A 393 19.79 19.23 -1.64
C TYR A 393 21.09 19.66 -2.30
N ASN A 394 21.86 20.51 -1.60
CA ASN A 394 23.21 20.93 -1.98
C ASN A 394 24.26 20.13 -1.19
N LEU A 395 25.00 19.27 -1.88
CA LEU A 395 26.00 18.41 -1.25
C LEU A 395 27.19 19.17 -0.65
N ASN A 396 27.57 20.32 -1.24
CA ASN A 396 28.69 21.10 -0.76
C ASN A 396 28.36 21.86 0.52
N LEU A 397 27.16 22.44 0.57
CA LEU A 397 26.68 23.19 1.73
C LEU A 397 26.01 22.29 2.76
N GLN A 398 25.61 21.08 2.38
CA GLN A 398 24.79 20.15 3.16
C GLN A 398 23.47 20.77 3.60
N GLU A 399 22.83 21.48 2.70
CA GLU A 399 21.60 22.22 2.93
C GLU A 399 20.47 21.73 2.02
N GLU A 400 19.30 21.63 2.61
CA GLU A 400 18.05 21.31 1.93
C GLU A 400 17.23 22.59 1.72
N THR A 401 16.63 22.72 0.55
CA THR A 401 15.71 23.82 0.21
C THR A 401 14.40 23.22 -0.31
N ARG A 402 13.26 23.56 0.30
CA ARG A 402 11.93 23.23 -0.21
C ARG A 402 11.60 24.11 -1.41
N LEU A 403 11.19 23.50 -2.52
CA LEU A 403 10.94 24.19 -3.79
C LEU A 403 9.44 24.35 -4.09
N THR A 404 8.59 23.44 -3.62
CA THR A 404 7.13 23.54 -3.76
C THR A 404 6.46 23.57 -2.40
N VAL A 405 5.22 24.06 -2.34
CA VAL A 405 4.43 24.14 -1.09
C VAL A 405 3.05 23.57 -1.36
N ASN A 406 2.73 22.44 -0.70
CA ASN A 406 1.49 21.68 -0.89
C ASN A 406 1.26 21.28 -2.36
N GLY A 407 2.34 20.95 -3.07
CA GLY A 407 2.31 20.72 -4.52
C GLY A 407 1.78 19.33 -4.89
N ARG A 408 1.90 18.35 -3.99
CA ARG A 408 1.57 16.94 -4.22
C ARG A 408 2.40 16.32 -5.36
N TYR A 409 3.65 16.78 -5.53
CA TYR A 409 4.54 16.33 -6.59
C TYR A 409 5.49 15.24 -6.11
N THR A 410 5.60 14.17 -6.91
CA THR A 410 6.49 13.01 -6.66
C THR A 410 7.44 12.79 -7.83
N SER A 411 8.48 11.99 -7.63
CA SER A 411 9.44 11.52 -8.66
C SER A 411 9.95 12.61 -9.60
N PRO A 412 10.51 13.71 -9.10
CA PRO A 412 11.03 14.79 -9.96
C PRO A 412 12.16 14.27 -10.85
N LEU A 413 12.08 14.52 -12.16
CA LEU A 413 13.09 14.11 -13.12
C LEU A 413 13.61 15.31 -13.91
N VAL A 414 14.91 15.56 -13.80
CA VAL A 414 15.60 16.61 -14.58
C VAL A 414 15.81 16.11 -16.01
N LEU A 415 15.32 16.86 -17.00
CA LEU A 415 15.50 16.55 -18.40
C LEU A 415 16.88 17.03 -18.86
N LYS A 416 17.80 16.09 -19.00
CA LYS A 416 19.19 16.39 -19.40
C LYS A 416 19.22 17.11 -20.77
N GLY A 417 19.96 18.21 -20.84
CA GLY A 417 20.06 19.01 -22.05
C GLY A 417 18.90 19.98 -22.29
N LYS A 418 17.92 20.01 -21.39
CA LYS A 418 16.85 20.99 -21.30
C LYS A 418 16.87 21.63 -19.92
N ASP A 419 16.57 22.90 -19.84
CA ASP A 419 16.41 23.57 -18.55
C ASP A 419 14.99 23.33 -18.00
N GLN A 420 14.61 22.03 -17.98
CA GLN A 420 13.27 21.58 -17.61
C GLN A 420 13.32 20.41 -16.65
N ILE A 421 12.26 20.31 -15.86
CA ILE A 421 12.00 19.20 -14.95
C ILE A 421 10.56 18.73 -15.14
N ILE A 422 10.35 17.43 -15.00
CA ILE A 422 9.00 16.87 -14.86
C ILE A 422 8.79 16.37 -13.44
N ALA A 423 7.53 16.29 -13.04
CA ALA A 423 7.10 15.65 -11.81
C ALA A 423 5.73 14.98 -12.01
N PHE A 424 5.40 14.04 -11.16
CA PHE A 424 4.13 13.34 -11.16
C PHE A 424 3.23 13.90 -10.07
N LYS A 425 1.91 13.97 -10.33
CA LYS A 425 0.92 14.35 -9.35
C LYS A 425 -0.31 13.47 -9.49
N THR A 426 -0.73 12.86 -8.38
CA THR A 426 -1.92 12.00 -8.32
C THR A 426 -3.08 12.76 -7.71
N ILE A 427 -4.20 12.77 -8.42
CA ILE A 427 -5.48 13.32 -7.97
C ILE A 427 -6.57 12.34 -8.38
N ASP A 428 -7.53 12.10 -7.50
CA ASP A 428 -8.64 11.18 -7.75
C ASP A 428 -8.17 9.81 -8.28
N GLY A 429 -7.09 9.27 -7.69
CA GLY A 429 -6.50 7.98 -8.04
C GLY A 429 -5.83 7.90 -9.41
N SER A 430 -5.70 8.99 -10.16
CA SER A 430 -5.01 9.04 -11.46
C SER A 430 -3.77 9.93 -11.39
N THR A 431 -2.65 9.47 -11.95
CA THR A 431 -1.41 10.24 -11.97
C THR A 431 -1.23 10.95 -13.31
N ASN A 432 -0.95 12.25 -13.25
CA ASN A 432 -0.59 13.03 -14.41
C ASN A 432 0.82 13.59 -14.31
N ILE A 433 1.42 13.86 -15.46
CA ILE A 433 2.77 14.42 -15.59
C ILE A 433 2.66 15.93 -15.74
N TYR A 434 3.51 16.61 -15.01
CA TYR A 434 3.64 18.06 -15.04
C TYR A 434 5.07 18.43 -15.42
N ILE A 435 5.23 19.49 -16.19
CA ILE A 435 6.52 20.03 -16.60
C ILE A 435 6.70 21.44 -16.06
N SER A 436 7.91 21.78 -15.65
CA SER A 436 8.31 23.11 -15.21
C SER A 436 9.71 23.44 -15.69
N ASP A 437 10.14 24.69 -15.54
CA ASP A 437 11.55 25.04 -15.64
C ASP A 437 12.33 24.53 -14.39
N VAL A 438 13.64 24.62 -14.43
CA VAL A 438 14.50 24.21 -13.31
C VAL A 438 14.39 25.10 -12.06
N ASN A 439 13.63 26.18 -12.11
CA ASN A 439 13.35 27.06 -10.98
C ASN A 439 12.08 26.64 -10.22
N PHE A 440 11.31 25.68 -10.74
CA PHE A 440 10.10 25.10 -10.10
C PHE A 440 8.96 26.12 -9.87
N ILE A 441 8.82 27.11 -10.76
CA ILE A 441 7.88 28.20 -10.53
C ILE A 441 6.48 27.84 -11.04
N ASP A 442 6.37 27.33 -12.27
CA ASP A 442 5.08 27.03 -12.90
C ASP A 442 5.06 25.61 -13.46
N PHE A 443 4.35 24.72 -12.81
CA PHE A 443 4.10 23.36 -13.29
C PHE A 443 2.88 23.34 -14.21
N GLN A 444 3.10 22.97 -15.47
CA GLN A 444 2.05 22.79 -16.47
C GLN A 444 1.78 21.29 -16.64
N ARG A 445 0.51 20.89 -16.59
CA ARG A 445 0.07 19.52 -16.86
C ARG A 445 0.25 19.21 -18.34
N ILE A 446 0.88 18.07 -18.66
CA ILE A 446 1.14 17.62 -20.03
C ILE A 446 0.47 16.30 -20.41
N THR A 447 -0.23 15.66 -19.47
CA THR A 447 -1.04 14.45 -19.72
C THR A 447 -2.44 14.60 -19.15
N GLU A 448 -3.39 13.86 -19.70
CA GLU A 448 -4.80 13.87 -19.25
C GLU A 448 -5.27 12.45 -18.93
N ILE A 449 -4.70 11.88 -17.88
CA ILE A 449 -5.05 10.54 -17.39
C ILE A 449 -6.14 10.69 -16.34
N ASP A 450 -7.28 10.02 -16.54
CA ASP A 450 -8.41 10.01 -15.62
C ASP A 450 -8.97 8.59 -15.35
N ASN A 451 -8.30 7.57 -15.88
CA ASN A 451 -8.74 6.17 -15.83
C ASN A 451 -8.17 5.38 -14.65
N GLY A 452 -7.60 6.05 -13.65
CA GLY A 452 -6.97 5.44 -12.48
C GLY A 452 -5.63 4.77 -12.76
N THR A 453 -4.98 5.09 -13.88
CA THR A 453 -3.58 4.72 -14.10
C THR A 453 -2.68 5.55 -13.20
N VAL A 454 -1.76 4.88 -12.51
CA VAL A 454 -0.80 5.49 -11.59
C VAL A 454 0.59 5.39 -12.18
N LEU A 455 1.30 6.51 -12.25
CA LEU A 455 2.68 6.58 -12.73
C LEU A 455 3.63 6.78 -11.55
N PHE A 456 4.77 6.07 -11.53
CA PHE A 456 5.66 6.04 -10.37
C PHE A 456 7.00 6.71 -10.62
N SER A 457 7.65 6.38 -11.73
CA SER A 457 8.97 6.90 -12.05
C SER A 457 9.21 6.98 -13.55
N ALA A 458 10.19 7.79 -13.97
CA ALA A 458 10.58 7.87 -15.35
C ALA A 458 12.08 7.94 -15.54
N THR A 459 12.50 7.75 -16.78
CA THR A 459 13.84 8.06 -17.29
C THR A 459 13.73 8.74 -18.65
N TYR A 460 14.70 9.59 -18.99
CA TYR A 460 14.66 10.40 -20.19
C TYR A 460 15.72 9.97 -21.21
N ASP A 461 15.26 9.70 -22.42
CA ASP A 461 16.09 9.53 -23.61
C ASP A 461 16.21 10.87 -24.33
N MET A 462 17.36 11.51 -24.15
CA MET A 462 17.64 12.80 -24.76
C MET A 462 17.75 12.74 -26.30
N ASN A 463 18.16 11.59 -26.86
CA ASN A 463 18.38 11.47 -28.31
C ASN A 463 17.07 11.38 -29.08
N ASN A 464 16.11 10.67 -28.52
CA ASN A 464 14.80 10.48 -29.15
C ASN A 464 13.72 11.38 -28.55
N ASN A 465 14.08 12.22 -27.57
CA ASN A 465 13.16 13.10 -26.84
C ASN A 465 11.96 12.38 -26.22
N LEU A 466 12.21 11.17 -25.66
CA LEU A 466 11.20 10.29 -25.09
C LEU A 466 11.39 10.13 -23.57
N LEU A 467 10.29 10.05 -22.85
CA LEU A 467 10.28 9.50 -21.50
C LEU A 467 9.90 8.02 -21.57
N TYR A 468 10.61 7.19 -20.80
CA TYR A 468 10.18 5.85 -20.46
C TYR A 468 9.66 5.88 -19.02
N ILE A 469 8.45 5.42 -18.81
CA ILE A 469 7.69 5.63 -17.59
C ILE A 469 7.21 4.27 -17.06
N ASP A 470 7.28 4.10 -15.76
CA ASP A 470 6.75 2.97 -15.02
C ASP A 470 5.38 3.35 -14.44
N GLY A 471 4.37 2.55 -14.69
CA GLY A 471 3.02 2.82 -14.21
C GLY A 471 2.21 1.55 -13.94
N ASN A 472 1.09 1.71 -13.26
CA ASN A 472 0.15 0.64 -12.95
C ASN A 472 -1.24 1.01 -13.48
N ASP A 473 -1.80 0.13 -14.30
CA ASP A 473 -3.15 0.26 -14.85
C ASP A 473 -4.02 -0.95 -14.48
N LEU A 474 -5.13 -1.15 -15.17
CA LEU A 474 -6.01 -2.32 -14.97
C LEU A 474 -5.32 -3.68 -15.21
N HIS A 475 -4.19 -3.68 -15.91
CA HIS A 475 -3.44 -4.88 -16.27
C HIS A 475 -2.16 -5.08 -15.43
N GLY A 476 -1.99 -4.27 -14.37
CA GLY A 476 -0.82 -4.29 -13.48
C GLY A 476 0.31 -3.36 -13.95
N ARG A 477 1.53 -3.61 -13.45
CA ARG A 477 2.71 -2.76 -13.70
C ARG A 477 3.18 -2.89 -15.13
N GLN A 478 3.28 -1.77 -15.81
CA GLN A 478 3.59 -1.66 -17.23
C GLN A 478 4.59 -0.53 -17.50
N LEU A 479 5.27 -0.60 -18.64
CA LEU A 479 6.07 0.51 -19.15
C LEU A 479 5.32 1.30 -20.24
N TYR A 480 5.50 2.59 -20.20
CA TYR A 480 4.96 3.55 -21.17
C TYR A 480 6.08 4.39 -21.76
N THR A 481 5.82 4.94 -22.95
CA THR A 481 6.60 6.04 -23.50
C THR A 481 5.75 7.29 -23.61
N LEU A 482 6.33 8.45 -23.33
CA LEU A 482 5.74 9.75 -23.62
C LEU A 482 6.67 10.51 -24.56
N ASP A 483 6.15 10.87 -25.73
CA ASP A 483 6.84 11.77 -26.64
C ASP A 483 6.81 13.19 -26.08
N MET A 484 7.97 13.83 -25.96
CA MET A 484 8.09 15.16 -25.35
C MET A 484 7.84 16.31 -26.32
N GLU A 485 7.44 16.05 -27.58
CA GLU A 485 6.98 17.02 -28.53
C GLU A 485 5.45 17.00 -28.68
N THR A 486 4.88 15.81 -28.80
CA THR A 486 3.44 15.63 -29.02
C THR A 486 2.66 15.36 -27.74
N TYR A 487 3.35 14.93 -26.69
CA TYR A 487 2.78 14.41 -25.44
C TYR A 487 1.93 13.15 -25.61
N ASP A 488 2.18 12.38 -26.69
CA ASP A 488 1.52 11.10 -26.90
C ASP A 488 2.07 10.05 -25.93
N LEU A 489 1.18 9.48 -25.14
CA LEU A 489 1.50 8.44 -24.16
C LEU A 489 1.12 7.07 -24.70
N ASN A 490 2.10 6.16 -24.81
CA ASN A 490 1.90 4.82 -25.37
C ASN A 490 2.43 3.74 -24.45
N LYS A 491 1.69 2.63 -24.33
CA LYS A 491 2.13 1.42 -23.62
C LYS A 491 3.08 0.63 -24.49
N ILE A 492 4.22 0.21 -23.94
CA ILE A 492 5.27 -0.54 -24.67
C ILE A 492 5.57 -1.92 -24.09
N SER A 493 5.17 -2.22 -22.86
CA SER A 493 5.42 -3.53 -22.25
C SER A 493 4.31 -4.54 -22.55
N ASN A 494 4.64 -5.82 -22.41
CA ASN A 494 3.68 -6.90 -22.57
C ASN A 494 2.76 -6.98 -21.33
N PRO A 495 1.43 -6.95 -21.48
CA PRO A 495 0.47 -7.04 -20.37
C PRO A 495 0.50 -8.45 -19.78
N GLY A 496 1.32 -9.06 -19.36
CA GLY A 496 1.44 -10.38 -18.71
C GLY A 496 2.52 -10.40 -17.65
N TRP A 497 3.37 -9.38 -17.66
CA TRP A 497 4.54 -9.31 -16.79
C TRP A 497 4.52 -8.04 -15.97
N ASP A 498 4.98 -8.14 -14.72
CA ASP A 498 5.26 -6.97 -13.90
C ASP A 498 6.57 -6.35 -14.39
N THR A 499 6.46 -5.17 -15.00
CA THR A 499 7.58 -4.48 -15.63
C THR A 499 7.71 -3.09 -15.02
N ARG A 500 8.88 -2.78 -14.45
CA ARG A 500 9.07 -1.56 -13.64
C ARG A 500 10.49 -1.00 -13.67
N ASN A 501 10.64 0.21 -13.13
CA ASN A 501 11.91 0.89 -12.90
C ASN A 501 12.76 1.08 -14.16
N PRO A 502 12.23 1.74 -15.19
CA PRO A 502 12.99 2.00 -16.40
C PRO A 502 14.22 2.87 -16.13
N ASN A 503 15.32 2.53 -16.78
CA ASN A 503 16.54 3.33 -16.76
C ASN A 503 17.14 3.35 -18.16
N PHE A 504 17.25 4.54 -18.74
CA PHE A 504 17.84 4.73 -20.06
C PHE A 504 19.29 5.19 -19.92
N HIS A 505 20.21 4.40 -20.44
CA HIS A 505 21.64 4.69 -20.40
C HIS A 505 22.34 4.18 -21.66
N LYS A 506 23.23 5.00 -22.25
CA LYS A 506 24.03 4.65 -23.45
C LYS A 506 23.21 4.04 -24.59
N ASN A 507 22.06 4.62 -24.89
CA ASN A 507 21.13 4.16 -25.93
C ASN A 507 20.51 2.78 -25.68
N SER A 508 20.49 2.33 -24.44
CA SER A 508 19.84 1.11 -24.02
C SER A 508 18.80 1.39 -22.94
N LEU A 509 17.60 0.88 -23.11
CA LEU A 509 16.58 0.86 -22.09
C LEU A 509 16.78 -0.41 -21.24
N CYS A 510 16.98 -0.23 -19.95
CA CYS A 510 17.02 -1.31 -18.97
C CYS A 510 15.81 -1.18 -18.03
N TYR A 511 15.25 -2.31 -17.60
CA TYR A 511 14.12 -2.35 -16.69
C TYR A 511 14.06 -3.67 -15.93
N SER A 512 13.36 -3.68 -14.81
CA SER A 512 13.09 -4.90 -14.07
C SER A 512 11.82 -5.58 -14.58
N VAL A 513 11.83 -6.91 -14.70
CA VAL A 513 10.67 -7.70 -15.12
C VAL A 513 10.64 -9.06 -14.44
N ASP A 514 9.44 -9.54 -14.09
CA ASP A 514 9.22 -10.82 -13.41
C ASP A 514 8.90 -11.99 -14.36
N LYS A 515 9.35 -11.95 -15.60
CA LYS A 515 9.01 -12.91 -16.66
C LYS A 515 9.24 -14.38 -16.28
N SER A 516 10.22 -14.65 -15.45
CA SER A 516 10.53 -16.00 -14.95
C SER A 516 9.95 -16.30 -13.56
N GLY A 517 9.10 -15.41 -13.02
CA GLY A 517 8.70 -15.45 -11.61
C GLY A 517 9.74 -14.85 -10.67
N ILE A 518 10.85 -14.34 -11.24
CA ILE A 518 11.90 -13.62 -10.54
C ILE A 518 12.06 -12.29 -11.24
N PHE A 519 12.28 -11.24 -10.46
CA PHE A 519 12.69 -9.98 -11.03
C PHE A 519 14.12 -10.05 -11.55
N ASN A 520 14.25 -9.89 -12.85
CA ASN A 520 15.52 -9.76 -13.56
C ASN A 520 15.61 -8.41 -14.23
N ILE A 521 16.84 -7.92 -14.42
CA ILE A 521 17.10 -6.71 -15.19
C ILE A 521 17.32 -7.11 -16.65
N ILE A 522 16.52 -6.57 -17.54
CA ILE A 522 16.67 -6.74 -18.99
C ILE A 522 17.12 -5.41 -19.59
N CYS A 523 18.11 -5.47 -20.50
CA CYS A 523 18.56 -4.32 -21.31
C CYS A 523 18.41 -4.67 -22.79
N GLU A 524 17.70 -3.84 -23.57
CA GLU A 524 17.24 -4.18 -24.92
C GLU A 524 18.34 -4.26 -25.99
N LYS A 525 19.50 -3.62 -25.78
CA LYS A 525 20.57 -3.53 -26.79
C LYS A 525 21.90 -4.16 -26.39
N ASP A 526 22.07 -4.64 -25.20
CA ASP A 526 23.36 -5.20 -24.76
C ASP A 526 23.17 -6.33 -23.75
N GLU A 527 22.99 -7.54 -24.24
CA GLU A 527 22.83 -8.77 -23.42
C GLU A 527 24.04 -9.06 -22.51
N LYS A 528 25.11 -8.32 -22.60
CA LYS A 528 26.39 -8.63 -21.92
C LYS A 528 26.83 -7.66 -20.85
N LYS A 529 26.09 -6.58 -20.57
CA LYS A 529 26.46 -5.60 -19.53
C LYS A 529 25.25 -5.19 -18.71
N SER A 530 24.94 -6.01 -17.70
CA SER A 530 24.02 -5.61 -16.64
C SER A 530 24.62 -4.47 -15.82
N TYR A 531 24.08 -3.27 -15.98
CA TYR A 531 24.35 -2.17 -15.06
C TYR A 531 23.33 -2.27 -13.93
N ALA A 532 23.83 -2.43 -12.70
CA ALA A 532 23.05 -2.67 -11.51
C ALA A 532 21.94 -1.64 -11.33
N ILE A 533 20.72 -2.06 -11.56
CA ILE A 533 19.54 -1.50 -10.97
C ILE A 533 19.12 -2.54 -9.96
N ILE A 534 19.22 -2.21 -8.70
CA ILE A 534 19.08 -3.19 -7.69
C ILE A 534 17.67 -3.07 -7.11
N HIS A 535 16.88 -4.08 -7.33
CA HIS A 535 15.93 -4.51 -6.33
C HIS A 535 16.70 -5.39 -5.34
N SER A 536 17.15 -4.83 -4.28
CA SER A 536 17.67 -5.61 -3.20
C SER A 536 16.60 -5.81 -2.14
N VAL A 537 15.68 -6.67 -2.45
CA VAL A 537 15.16 -7.52 -1.41
C VAL A 537 16.12 -8.69 -1.34
N LYS A 538 16.55 -9.10 -0.15
CA LYS A 538 17.37 -10.30 0.08
C LYS A 538 16.67 -11.59 -0.35
N CYS A 539 16.12 -11.62 -1.54
CA CYS A 539 15.24 -12.68 -1.99
C CYS A 539 15.52 -12.92 -3.46
N ILE A 540 16.60 -13.57 -3.75
CA ILE A 540 16.95 -13.95 -5.12
C ILE A 540 16.73 -15.45 -5.24
N ASN A 541 15.49 -15.87 -5.30
CA ASN A 541 15.21 -17.25 -5.66
C ASN A 541 14.17 -17.31 -6.79
N PRO A 542 14.51 -17.98 -7.87
CA PRO A 542 13.63 -18.13 -9.01
C PRO A 542 12.36 -18.89 -8.66
N HIS A 543 11.25 -18.37 -9.10
CA HIS A 543 9.98 -19.06 -9.10
C HIS A 543 9.41 -19.04 -10.52
N GLU A 544 8.99 -20.17 -11.03
CA GLU A 544 8.10 -20.15 -12.18
C GLU A 544 6.83 -19.41 -11.75
N SER A 545 6.66 -18.28 -12.32
CA SER A 545 5.59 -17.31 -12.16
C SER A 545 4.43 -17.75 -11.26
N ALA A 546 4.11 -16.96 -10.26
CA ALA A 546 2.73 -16.67 -10.03
C ALA A 546 2.20 -16.14 -11.36
N LYS A 547 1.86 -17.06 -12.25
CA LYS A 547 1.27 -16.70 -13.53
C LYS A 547 0.08 -15.84 -13.19
N LYS A 548 -0.05 -14.71 -13.84
CA LYS A 548 -1.23 -13.86 -13.84
C LYS A 548 -2.47 -14.60 -14.39
N ASP A 549 -2.46 -15.93 -14.41
CA ASP A 549 -3.58 -16.79 -14.80
C ASP A 549 -4.81 -16.54 -13.90
N ASN A 550 -4.62 -15.88 -12.74
CA ASN A 550 -5.68 -15.51 -11.83
C ASN A 550 -6.07 -14.03 -11.89
N VAL A 551 -5.40 -13.22 -12.70
CA VAL A 551 -5.90 -11.86 -12.97
C VAL A 551 -7.15 -12.02 -13.81
N ARG A 552 -8.30 -11.62 -13.29
CA ARG A 552 -9.50 -11.51 -14.10
C ARG A 552 -9.17 -10.77 -15.37
N GLU A 553 -9.47 -11.37 -16.50
CA GLU A 553 -9.61 -10.67 -17.75
C GLU A 553 -10.81 -9.69 -17.62
N LEU A 554 -10.57 -8.55 -16.99
CA LEU A 554 -11.28 -7.36 -17.39
C LEU A 554 -10.98 -7.20 -18.87
N GLU A 555 -11.99 -7.07 -19.72
CA GLU A 555 -11.78 -6.87 -21.16
C GLU A 555 -10.62 -5.91 -21.38
N ARG A 556 -9.73 -6.26 -22.30
CA ARG A 556 -8.59 -5.41 -22.65
C ARG A 556 -9.14 -4.10 -23.20
N LEU A 557 -9.21 -3.11 -22.32
CA LEU A 557 -9.68 -1.80 -22.67
C LEU A 557 -8.55 -1.02 -23.34
N PRO A 558 -8.86 -0.10 -24.24
CA PRO A 558 -7.89 0.81 -24.81
C PRO A 558 -7.10 1.53 -23.72
N THR A 559 -5.84 1.85 -23.97
CA THR A 559 -4.86 2.21 -22.96
C THR A 559 -5.21 3.48 -22.19
N PHE A 560 -5.99 4.39 -22.72
CA PHE A 560 -6.33 5.67 -22.07
C PHE A 560 -7.82 6.00 -22.21
N GLU A 561 -8.66 5.00 -22.18
CA GLU A 561 -10.08 5.22 -22.05
C GLU A 561 -10.42 5.84 -20.70
N SER A 562 -11.37 6.77 -20.69
CA SER A 562 -11.81 7.42 -19.46
C SER A 562 -12.26 6.40 -18.41
N ARG A 563 -11.92 6.63 -17.15
CA ARG A 563 -12.35 5.79 -16.03
C ARG A 563 -13.88 5.64 -16.01
N GLN A 564 -14.61 6.71 -16.28
CA GLN A 564 -16.06 6.66 -16.35
C GLN A 564 -16.54 5.66 -17.39
N SER A 565 -16.01 5.69 -18.62
CA SER A 565 -16.37 4.76 -19.68
C SER A 565 -16.02 3.32 -19.34
N ILE A 566 -14.84 3.10 -18.77
CA ILE A 566 -14.37 1.79 -18.34
C ILE A 566 -15.34 1.17 -17.34
N TRP A 567 -15.64 1.90 -16.28
CA TRP A 567 -16.46 1.38 -15.19
C TRP A 567 -17.94 1.34 -15.51
N GLU A 568 -18.44 2.26 -16.34
CA GLU A 568 -19.80 2.20 -16.88
C GLU A 568 -20.00 0.92 -17.71
N ASN A 569 -19.06 0.59 -18.59
CA ASN A 569 -19.10 -0.65 -19.37
C ASN A 569 -19.02 -1.88 -18.46
N TYR A 570 -18.14 -1.85 -17.46
CA TYR A 570 -18.02 -2.93 -16.49
C TYR A 570 -19.29 -3.13 -15.67
N ALA A 571 -19.88 -2.06 -15.16
CA ALA A 571 -21.12 -2.08 -14.40
C ALA A 571 -22.28 -2.61 -15.24
N ASN A 572 -22.44 -2.11 -16.48
CA ASN A 572 -23.47 -2.57 -17.41
C ASN A 572 -23.34 -4.06 -17.73
N LYS A 573 -22.11 -4.54 -17.96
CA LYS A 573 -21.83 -5.95 -18.24
C LYS A 573 -22.22 -6.87 -17.08
N ASN A 574 -22.07 -6.40 -15.85
CA ASN A 574 -22.35 -7.17 -14.64
C ASN A 574 -23.71 -6.86 -14.02
N GLY A 575 -24.56 -6.08 -14.71
CA GLY A 575 -25.90 -5.72 -14.22
C GLY A 575 -25.90 -4.79 -13.01
N ILE A 576 -24.83 -4.03 -12.81
CA ILE A 576 -24.67 -3.10 -11.70
C ILE A 576 -25.10 -1.71 -12.17
N PRO A 577 -25.95 -0.98 -11.41
CA PRO A 577 -26.28 0.39 -11.74
C PRO A 577 -25.02 1.27 -11.72
N TRP A 578 -24.76 2.00 -12.82
CA TRP A 578 -23.63 2.92 -12.89
C TRP A 578 -23.99 4.35 -12.45
N ARG A 579 -25.21 4.77 -12.74
CA ARG A 579 -25.67 6.11 -12.40
C ARG A 579 -26.48 6.06 -11.12
N TRP A 580 -26.08 6.85 -10.15
CA TRP A 580 -26.78 7.03 -8.88
C TRP A 580 -27.11 8.51 -8.70
N ASP A 581 -28.21 8.79 -8.03
CA ASP A 581 -28.55 10.16 -7.65
C ASP A 581 -27.56 10.63 -6.58
N ILE A 582 -26.87 11.71 -6.87
CA ILE A 582 -25.94 12.34 -5.92
C ILE A 582 -26.75 13.28 -5.05
N ILE A 583 -26.72 13.06 -3.76
CA ILE A 583 -27.32 13.93 -2.77
C ILE A 583 -26.24 14.90 -2.31
N GLU A 584 -26.39 16.19 -2.66
CA GLU A 584 -25.53 17.24 -2.13
C GLU A 584 -25.94 17.53 -0.69
N TYR A 585 -25.02 17.33 0.25
CA TYR A 585 -25.20 17.86 1.59
C TYR A 585 -24.74 19.32 1.58
N GLU A 586 -25.66 20.26 1.86
CA GLU A 586 -25.22 21.59 2.27
C GLU A 586 -24.29 21.43 3.45
N SER A 587 -23.06 21.93 3.32
CA SER A 587 -22.12 21.99 4.43
C SER A 587 -22.77 22.82 5.53
N VAL A 588 -23.41 22.15 6.50
CA VAL A 588 -23.87 22.82 7.69
C VAL A 588 -22.61 23.29 8.39
N PRO A 589 -22.36 24.61 8.53
CA PRO A 589 -21.23 25.08 9.32
C PRO A 589 -21.48 24.52 10.71
N LEU A 590 -20.65 23.58 11.13
CA LEU A 590 -20.63 23.09 12.49
C LEU A 590 -20.32 24.31 13.36
N SER A 591 -21.37 24.94 13.89
CA SER A 591 -21.21 25.83 15.03
C SER A 591 -20.65 24.95 16.13
N VAL A 592 -19.37 25.07 16.35
CA VAL A 592 -18.64 24.39 17.42
C VAL A 592 -19.20 24.92 18.73
N LYS A 593 -20.29 24.35 19.22
CA LYS A 593 -20.53 24.28 20.63
C LYS A 593 -19.57 23.24 21.15
N SER A 594 -18.52 23.70 21.81
CA SER A 594 -17.56 22.87 22.50
C SER A 594 -18.24 22.14 23.67
N GLU A 595 -18.94 21.07 23.37
CA GLU A 595 -19.18 20.02 24.34
C GLU A 595 -18.02 19.04 24.17
N VAL A 596 -17.14 19.06 25.17
CA VAL A 596 -16.02 18.11 25.28
C VAL A 596 -16.62 16.74 25.49
N VAL A 597 -16.84 16.01 24.41
CA VAL A 597 -17.01 14.58 24.47
C VAL A 597 -15.61 13.98 24.57
N VAL A 598 -15.26 13.53 25.76
CA VAL A 598 -14.06 12.72 25.98
C VAL A 598 -14.29 11.38 25.25
N GLN A 599 -13.93 11.31 23.99
CA GLN A 599 -13.73 10.02 23.33
C GLN A 599 -12.33 9.53 23.71
N SER A 600 -12.28 8.34 24.31
CA SER A 600 -11.05 7.61 24.52
C SER A 600 -10.42 7.30 23.18
N ASP A 601 -9.20 7.75 22.99
CA ASP A 601 -8.36 7.59 21.82
C ASP A 601 -8.18 6.10 21.49
N THR A 602 -8.86 5.60 20.48
CA THR A 602 -8.60 4.28 19.89
C THR A 602 -7.73 4.52 18.66
N GLY A 603 -6.44 4.24 18.83
CA GLY A 603 -5.34 4.46 17.92
C GLY A 603 -5.62 4.39 16.42
N ALA A 604 -5.94 5.52 15.85
CA ALA A 604 -5.61 5.76 14.45
C ALA A 604 -4.09 6.05 14.37
N PRO A 605 -3.43 5.67 13.28
CA PRO A 605 -2.01 5.91 13.11
C PRO A 605 -1.70 7.40 13.20
N ASN A 606 -0.95 7.73 14.21
CA ASN A 606 -0.56 9.10 14.46
C ASN A 606 0.50 9.54 13.47
N ASP A 607 0.21 10.59 12.73
CA ASP A 607 1.25 11.36 12.08
C ASP A 607 2.29 11.81 13.13
N PRO A 608 3.58 11.83 12.78
CA PRO A 608 4.61 12.24 13.70
C PRO A 608 4.35 13.69 14.15
N VAL A 609 4.17 13.86 15.44
CA VAL A 609 4.11 15.16 16.08
C VAL A 609 5.31 15.99 15.65
N PRO A 610 5.14 17.22 15.17
CA PRO A 610 6.27 18.09 14.89
C PRO A 610 7.00 18.36 16.21
N VAL A 611 8.25 17.95 16.27
CA VAL A 611 9.19 18.45 17.29
C VAL A 611 9.60 19.85 16.85
N GLU A 612 9.44 20.83 17.73
CA GLU A 612 10.01 22.16 17.57
C GLU A 612 11.53 22.11 17.37
#